data_1e8cb23fe6ed1b501aa19411a42ec238
#
_entry.id   1e8cb23fe6ed1b501aa19411a42ec238
#
_cell.length_a   1.000
_cell.length_b   1.000
_cell.length_c   1.000
_cell.angle_alpha   90.00
_cell.angle_beta   90.00
_cell.angle_gamma   90.00
#
_symmetry.space_group_name_H-M   'P 1'
#
loop_
_entity.id
_entity.type
_entity.pdbx_description
1 polymer ?
#
loop_
_entity_poly.entity_id
_entity_poly.type
_entity_poly.pdbx_seq_one_letter_code
_entity_poly.pdbx_strand_id
1 'polypeptide(L)'
;MWWLCAAVVFGNPAMTEWIDLTTAAALVPDGCTLALGGMTVYRRPVAFVLELLRRAPRPKELTLLCFTAGYESDLLVGAGCIAAVRTCYFGLESFGLAPMFTAAAQTGGLRILEETEASLAMGIRAKMAGVGFMPSTAWIGTDLPRLRPDVKTVIDPYSGEELIAFPAIDCDVAVLHGLEGDRYGNVRLNNNLGVDMELVYMSDLVIVTVERIVEKIQKSADSSIVPAPGAAYLVHAPRGAWPTSCYPDYAVAGEEFMRYVDACNGGGFEAYLGGLLQKQPPAEAGAAQG
;
A
#
# COMPACT_ATOMS: atom_id res chain seq x y z
N MET A 1 11.78 -28.92 23.33
CA MET A 1 11.20 -27.73 24.02
C MET A 1 11.62 -26.46 23.28
N TRP A 2 11.37 -26.40 21.93
CA TRP A 2 11.82 -25.28 21.05
C TRP A 2 10.73 -24.90 20.02
N TRP A 3 9.45 -25.10 20.34
CA TRP A 3 8.34 -24.85 19.39
C TRP A 3 7.27 -23.91 19.94
N LEU A 4 7.59 -23.05 20.91
CA LEU A 4 6.59 -22.18 21.57
C LEU A 4 6.86 -20.67 21.42
N CYS A 5 7.82 -20.23 20.59
CA CYS A 5 8.09 -18.79 20.43
C CYS A 5 7.61 -18.16 19.11
N ALA A 6 6.89 -18.88 18.26
CA ALA A 6 6.40 -18.32 16.97
C ALA A 6 4.90 -17.95 16.96
N ALA A 7 4.22 -17.96 18.11
CA ALA A 7 2.76 -17.80 18.19
C ALA A 7 2.29 -16.42 18.72
N VAL A 8 3.13 -15.40 18.75
CA VAL A 8 2.78 -14.13 19.43
C VAL A 8 2.67 -12.92 18.48
N VAL A 9 2.80 -13.07 17.17
CA VAL A 9 2.82 -11.89 16.28
C VAL A 9 1.64 -11.77 15.31
N PHE A 10 0.77 -12.75 15.18
CA PHE A 10 -0.35 -12.63 14.25
C PHE A 10 -1.68 -12.68 15.01
N GLY A 11 -2.23 -11.49 15.34
CA GLY A 11 -3.64 -11.32 15.66
C GLY A 11 -4.54 -11.55 14.43
N ASN A 12 -4.20 -12.53 13.59
CA ASN A 12 -4.97 -12.84 12.41
C ASN A 12 -6.17 -13.71 12.81
N PRO A 13 -7.41 -13.38 12.38
CA PRO A 13 -8.54 -14.26 12.58
C PRO A 13 -8.22 -15.65 12.00
N ALA A 14 -8.71 -16.69 12.63
CA ALA A 14 -8.45 -18.07 12.25
C ALA A 14 -8.88 -18.39 10.80
N MET A 15 -9.63 -17.53 10.16
CA MET A 15 -10.11 -17.61 8.77
C MET A 15 -10.25 -16.22 8.16
N THR A 16 -9.98 -16.10 6.85
CA THR A 16 -10.26 -14.89 6.07
C THR A 16 -11.76 -14.62 5.99
N GLU A 17 -12.16 -13.37 6.18
CA GLU A 17 -13.55 -12.94 6.15
C GLU A 17 -13.82 -12.03 4.94
N TRP A 18 -15.00 -12.20 4.30
CA TRP A 18 -15.51 -11.30 3.26
C TRP A 18 -16.32 -10.20 3.91
N ILE A 19 -15.94 -8.94 3.65
CA ILE A 19 -16.64 -7.73 4.14
C ILE A 19 -16.89 -6.75 3.00
N ASP A 20 -17.78 -5.81 3.21
CA ASP A 20 -17.98 -4.71 2.27
C ASP A 20 -16.90 -3.64 2.38
N LEU A 21 -16.84 -2.77 1.37
CA LEU A 21 -15.81 -1.75 1.25
C LEU A 21 -15.90 -0.69 2.36
N THR A 22 -17.11 -0.35 2.80
CA THR A 22 -17.35 0.64 3.88
C THR A 22 -16.87 0.11 5.22
N THR A 23 -17.19 -1.15 5.52
CA THR A 23 -16.69 -1.85 6.71
C THR A 23 -15.16 -1.92 6.70
N ALA A 24 -14.57 -2.28 5.56
CA ALA A 24 -13.12 -2.34 5.41
C ALA A 24 -12.44 -0.97 5.63
N ALA A 25 -12.98 0.09 5.03
CA ALA A 25 -12.46 1.44 5.23
C ALA A 25 -12.56 1.91 6.68
N ALA A 26 -13.59 1.48 7.44
CA ALA A 26 -13.76 1.82 8.85
C ALA A 26 -12.67 1.23 9.76
N LEU A 27 -11.95 0.21 9.32
CA LEU A 27 -10.86 -0.44 10.07
C LEU A 27 -9.57 0.39 10.14
N VAL A 28 -9.46 1.48 9.37
CA VAL A 28 -8.27 2.34 9.39
C VAL A 28 -8.41 3.39 10.48
N PRO A 29 -7.64 3.33 11.58
CA PRO A 29 -7.68 4.32 12.65
C PRO A 29 -6.86 5.57 12.29
N ASP A 30 -7.09 6.66 13.00
CA ASP A 30 -6.24 7.84 12.95
C ASP A 30 -4.81 7.51 13.43
N GLY A 31 -3.82 8.16 12.84
CA GLY A 31 -2.41 8.04 13.25
C GLY A 31 -1.71 6.73 12.86
N CYS A 32 -2.39 5.78 12.22
CA CYS A 32 -1.78 4.51 11.86
C CYS A 32 -0.82 4.61 10.67
N THR A 33 0.07 3.63 10.55
CA THR A 33 0.84 3.37 9.33
C THR A 33 -0.03 2.57 8.37
N LEU A 34 -0.47 3.24 7.31
CA LEU A 34 -1.25 2.64 6.22
C LEU A 34 -0.34 2.31 5.04
N ALA A 35 -0.15 1.03 4.77
CA ALA A 35 0.56 0.59 3.58
C ALA A 35 -0.40 0.34 2.42
N LEU A 36 -0.03 0.82 1.22
CA LEU A 36 -0.78 0.58 -0.02
C LEU A 36 0.08 -0.21 -1.00
N GLY A 37 -0.39 -1.40 -1.38
CA GLY A 37 0.28 -2.28 -2.33
C GLY A 37 0.13 -1.87 -3.79
N GLY A 38 0.68 -2.69 -4.69
CA GLY A 38 0.82 -2.39 -6.12
C GLY A 38 2.03 -1.50 -6.42
N MET A 39 2.21 -1.12 -7.68
CA MET A 39 3.33 -0.28 -8.14
C MET A 39 2.81 0.94 -8.89
N THR A 40 3.07 2.13 -8.38
CA THR A 40 2.82 3.45 -8.99
C THR A 40 1.46 3.59 -9.70
N VAL A 41 1.37 3.18 -10.98
CA VAL A 41 0.14 3.24 -11.80
C VAL A 41 -0.43 1.85 -12.10
N TYR A 42 0.01 0.84 -11.35
CA TYR A 42 -0.37 -0.56 -11.57
C TYR A 42 -0.97 -1.17 -10.32
N ARG A 43 -2.19 -1.67 -10.43
CA ARG A 43 -2.92 -2.49 -9.44
C ARG A 43 -3.01 -1.84 -8.05
N ARG A 44 -3.30 -0.53 -8.01
CA ARG A 44 -3.45 0.22 -6.75
C ARG A 44 -4.86 0.04 -6.16
N PRO A 45 -5.04 0.02 -4.83
CA PRO A 45 -6.34 -0.15 -4.18
C PRO A 45 -7.16 1.16 -4.18
N VAL A 46 -7.46 1.71 -5.39
CA VAL A 46 -8.09 3.02 -5.57
C VAL A 46 -9.50 3.05 -4.99
N ALA A 47 -10.32 2.02 -5.22
CA ALA A 47 -11.68 1.95 -4.68
C ALA A 47 -11.68 2.01 -3.15
N PHE A 48 -10.74 1.34 -2.49
CA PHE A 48 -10.59 1.40 -1.04
C PHE A 48 -10.24 2.82 -0.57
N VAL A 49 -9.30 3.48 -1.22
CA VAL A 49 -8.91 4.85 -0.87
C VAL A 49 -10.07 5.83 -1.09
N LEU A 50 -10.83 5.70 -2.16
CA LEU A 50 -12.03 6.52 -2.36
C LEU A 50 -13.07 6.29 -1.26
N GLU A 51 -13.28 5.05 -0.83
CA GLU A 51 -14.20 4.77 0.28
C GLU A 51 -13.65 5.32 1.61
N LEU A 52 -12.35 5.21 1.85
CA LEU A 52 -11.71 5.83 3.00
C LEU A 52 -11.93 7.37 3.02
N LEU A 53 -11.88 8.01 1.85
CA LEU A 53 -12.13 9.45 1.68
C LEU A 53 -13.61 9.85 1.78
N ARG A 54 -14.57 8.90 1.65
CA ARG A 54 -16.01 9.11 1.89
C ARG A 54 -16.36 9.14 3.37
N ARG A 55 -15.50 8.63 4.24
CA ARG A 55 -15.75 8.64 5.69
C ARG A 55 -15.97 10.06 6.20
N ALA A 56 -16.86 10.19 7.19
CA ALA A 56 -17.08 11.43 7.94
C ALA A 56 -17.00 11.15 9.45
N PRO A 57 -15.92 11.54 10.14
CA PRO A 57 -14.74 12.25 9.63
C PRO A 57 -13.80 11.33 8.82
N ARG A 58 -13.04 11.92 7.91
CA ARG A 58 -11.92 11.26 7.23
C ARG A 58 -10.82 10.94 8.25
N PRO A 59 -10.04 9.86 8.05
CA PRO A 59 -8.90 9.57 8.91
C PRO A 59 -7.84 10.66 8.79
N LYS A 60 -7.08 10.86 9.87
CA LYS A 60 -6.07 11.92 9.97
C LYS A 60 -4.75 11.35 10.50
N GLU A 61 -3.68 12.12 10.32
CA GLU A 61 -2.34 11.83 10.86
C GLU A 61 -1.78 10.48 10.41
N LEU A 62 -2.19 9.99 9.22
CA LEU A 62 -1.69 8.73 8.71
C LEU A 62 -0.22 8.85 8.29
N THR A 63 0.55 7.78 8.54
CA THR A 63 1.83 7.55 7.88
C THR A 63 1.60 6.66 6.67
N LEU A 64 1.78 7.21 5.47
CA LEU A 64 1.66 6.45 4.23
C LEU A 64 2.93 5.65 3.98
N LEU A 65 2.81 4.32 3.87
CA LEU A 65 3.90 3.42 3.51
C LEU A 65 3.62 2.82 2.12
N CYS A 66 4.50 3.10 1.17
CA CYS A 66 4.44 2.51 -0.16
C CYS A 66 5.85 2.17 -0.65
N PHE A 67 5.99 1.12 -1.44
CA PHE A 67 7.22 0.93 -2.20
C PHE A 67 7.32 2.05 -3.24
N THR A 68 6.31 2.15 -4.10
CA THR A 68 6.11 3.29 -5.00
C THR A 68 4.69 3.84 -4.80
N ALA A 69 4.56 5.12 -4.54
CA ALA A 69 3.27 5.81 -4.36
C ALA A 69 2.79 6.43 -5.69
N GLY A 70 1.49 6.49 -5.88
CA GLY A 70 0.87 6.95 -7.12
C GLY A 70 -0.41 7.76 -6.90
N TYR A 71 -1.35 7.60 -7.81
CA TYR A 71 -2.59 8.37 -7.91
C TYR A 71 -3.43 8.39 -6.62
N GLU A 72 -3.75 7.23 -6.07
CA GLU A 72 -4.59 7.12 -4.86
C GLU A 72 -3.88 7.66 -3.62
N SER A 73 -2.55 7.53 -3.60
CA SER A 73 -1.69 8.10 -2.55
C SER A 73 -1.71 9.63 -2.60
N ASP A 74 -1.68 10.19 -3.79
CA ASP A 74 -1.74 11.65 -4.01
C ASP A 74 -3.12 12.22 -3.64
N LEU A 75 -4.21 11.46 -3.87
CA LEU A 75 -5.55 11.83 -3.39
C LEU A 75 -5.60 11.92 -1.85
N LEU A 76 -4.95 10.99 -1.13
CA LEU A 76 -4.89 11.03 0.34
C LEU A 76 -4.09 12.22 0.86
N VAL A 77 -2.98 12.57 0.19
CA VAL A 77 -2.20 13.77 0.52
C VAL A 77 -3.02 15.03 0.30
N GLY A 78 -3.64 15.18 -0.87
CA GLY A 78 -4.48 16.32 -1.20
C GLY A 78 -5.68 16.50 -0.28
N ALA A 79 -6.25 15.39 0.20
CA ALA A 79 -7.36 15.39 1.15
C ALA A 79 -6.96 15.67 2.60
N GLY A 80 -5.65 15.89 2.89
CA GLY A 80 -5.14 16.18 4.22
C GLY A 80 -5.18 15.00 5.21
N CYS A 81 -5.19 13.77 4.71
CA CYS A 81 -5.20 12.58 5.55
C CYS A 81 -3.80 12.17 6.04
N ILE A 82 -2.75 12.59 5.33
CA ILE A 82 -1.37 12.11 5.51
C ILE A 82 -0.54 13.13 6.27
N ALA A 83 0.07 12.72 7.38
CA ALA A 83 1.05 13.49 8.15
C ALA A 83 2.49 13.16 7.74
N ALA A 84 2.75 11.90 7.36
CA ALA A 84 4.07 11.46 6.96
C ALA A 84 4.01 10.50 5.76
N VAL A 85 5.04 10.55 4.92
CA VAL A 85 5.22 9.63 3.78
C VAL A 85 6.53 8.89 3.94
N ARG A 86 6.50 7.58 3.72
CA ARG A 86 7.63 6.65 3.69
C ARG A 86 7.58 5.87 2.39
N THR A 87 8.38 6.28 1.41
CA THR A 87 8.37 5.68 0.07
C THR A 87 9.69 5.92 -0.64
N CYS A 88 10.07 5.07 -1.58
CA CYS A 88 11.25 5.31 -2.42
C CYS A 88 10.93 6.05 -3.73
N TYR A 89 9.65 6.14 -4.09
CA TYR A 89 9.18 6.87 -5.26
C TYR A 89 7.76 7.38 -5.04
N PHE A 90 7.49 8.63 -5.47
CA PHE A 90 6.16 9.19 -5.47
C PHE A 90 5.94 9.98 -6.77
N GLY A 91 5.11 9.46 -7.66
CA GLY A 91 4.85 10.07 -8.96
C GLY A 91 3.78 9.34 -9.76
N LEU A 92 3.56 9.80 -10.99
CA LEU A 92 2.54 9.26 -11.88
C LEU A 92 3.15 8.68 -13.18
N GLU A 93 4.41 8.26 -13.11
CA GLU A 93 5.16 7.70 -14.25
C GLU A 93 5.17 8.66 -15.46
N SER A 94 4.75 8.18 -16.62
CA SER A 94 4.70 8.97 -17.85
C SER A 94 3.71 10.16 -17.81
N PHE A 95 2.84 10.22 -16.77
CA PHE A 95 1.89 11.31 -16.58
C PHE A 95 2.47 12.47 -15.73
N GLY A 96 3.71 12.33 -15.25
CA GLY A 96 4.45 13.38 -14.55
C GLY A 96 4.48 13.22 -13.02
N LEU A 97 4.73 14.33 -12.34
CA LEU A 97 4.80 14.40 -10.89
C LEU A 97 3.40 14.26 -10.28
N ALA A 98 3.32 13.72 -9.05
CA ALA A 98 2.11 13.72 -8.24
C ALA A 98 1.87 15.14 -7.70
N PRO A 99 0.84 15.85 -8.17
CA PRO A 99 0.75 17.30 -7.94
C PRO A 99 0.52 17.68 -6.48
N MET A 100 -0.31 16.94 -5.75
CA MET A 100 -0.63 17.26 -4.35
C MET A 100 0.56 16.95 -3.43
N PHE A 101 1.23 15.83 -3.63
CA PHE A 101 2.48 15.50 -2.93
C PHE A 101 3.56 16.53 -3.21
N THR A 102 3.76 16.90 -4.47
CA THR A 102 4.77 17.89 -4.88
C THR A 102 4.52 19.24 -4.20
N ALA A 103 3.28 19.73 -4.19
CA ALA A 103 2.91 20.97 -3.53
C ALA A 103 3.12 20.90 -2.01
N ALA A 104 2.72 19.80 -1.36
CA ALA A 104 2.91 19.60 0.08
C ALA A 104 4.39 19.51 0.46
N ALA A 105 5.21 18.83 -0.35
CA ALA A 105 6.65 18.72 -0.15
C ALA A 105 7.36 20.08 -0.26
N GLN A 106 7.01 20.88 -1.26
CA GLN A 106 7.59 22.22 -1.47
C GLN A 106 7.25 23.20 -0.36
N THR A 107 6.07 23.09 0.24
CA THR A 107 5.62 23.97 1.33
C THR A 107 6.04 23.50 2.72
N GLY A 108 6.65 22.32 2.83
CA GLY A 108 6.99 21.69 4.13
C GLY A 108 5.77 21.23 4.94
N GLY A 109 4.62 21.11 4.27
CA GLY A 109 3.35 20.66 4.88
C GLY A 109 3.26 19.15 5.12
N LEU A 110 4.30 18.40 4.77
CA LEU A 110 4.32 16.95 4.84
C LEU A 110 5.68 16.45 5.35
N ARG A 111 5.69 15.56 6.34
CA ARG A 111 6.92 14.91 6.79
C ARG A 111 7.29 13.80 5.80
N ILE A 112 8.47 13.92 5.18
CA ILE A 112 9.01 12.91 4.27
C ILE A 112 10.10 12.13 4.99
N LEU A 113 9.92 10.81 5.10
CA LEU A 113 10.97 9.90 5.55
C LEU A 113 11.66 9.36 4.29
N GLU A 114 12.82 9.95 3.98
CA GLU A 114 13.59 9.55 2.79
C GLU A 114 13.95 8.07 2.85
N GLU A 115 13.58 7.34 1.82
CA GLU A 115 13.88 5.94 1.65
C GLU A 115 14.45 5.67 0.25
N THR A 116 15.16 4.57 0.14
CA THR A 116 15.51 3.94 -1.13
C THR A 116 14.85 2.58 -1.21
N GLU A 117 14.83 1.97 -2.37
CA GLU A 117 14.37 0.58 -2.51
C GLU A 117 15.10 -0.35 -1.53
N ALA A 118 16.41 -0.16 -1.37
CA ALA A 118 17.22 -0.96 -0.45
C ALA A 118 16.81 -0.75 1.01
N SER A 119 16.64 0.49 1.47
CA SER A 119 16.29 0.77 2.87
C SER A 119 14.88 0.28 3.22
N LEU A 120 13.91 0.49 2.34
CA LEU A 120 12.55 -0.07 2.50
C LEU A 120 12.60 -1.60 2.56
N ALA A 121 13.28 -2.25 1.62
CA ALA A 121 13.38 -3.70 1.59
C ALA A 121 14.05 -4.25 2.87
N MET A 122 15.11 -3.59 3.37
CA MET A 122 15.79 -4.00 4.60
C MET A 122 14.91 -3.80 5.84
N GLY A 123 14.24 -2.65 5.97
CA GLY A 123 13.35 -2.38 7.10
C GLY A 123 12.13 -3.32 7.14
N ILE A 124 11.54 -3.61 5.99
CA ILE A 124 10.45 -4.58 5.84
C ILE A 124 10.93 -6.00 6.23
N ARG A 125 12.07 -6.43 5.72
CA ARG A 125 12.65 -7.75 6.04
C ARG A 125 13.05 -7.86 7.51
N ALA A 126 13.54 -6.78 8.13
CA ALA A 126 13.81 -6.76 9.56
C ALA A 126 12.55 -7.06 10.38
N LYS A 127 11.41 -6.42 10.04
CA LYS A 127 10.12 -6.69 10.67
C LYS A 127 9.68 -8.13 10.46
N MET A 128 9.73 -8.65 9.24
CA MET A 128 9.38 -10.05 8.93
C MET A 128 10.26 -11.05 9.67
N ALA A 129 11.55 -10.74 9.86
CA ALA A 129 12.50 -11.60 10.59
C ALA A 129 12.35 -11.47 12.11
N GLY A 130 11.56 -10.54 12.63
CA GLY A 130 11.42 -10.28 14.06
C GLY A 130 12.68 -9.71 14.70
N VAL A 131 13.49 -8.97 13.92
CA VAL A 131 14.72 -8.31 14.42
C VAL A 131 14.55 -6.80 14.40
N GLY A 132 15.26 -6.09 15.27
CA GLY A 132 15.14 -4.64 15.39
C GLY A 132 15.67 -3.85 14.19
N PHE A 133 16.58 -4.44 13.41
CA PHE A 133 17.16 -3.84 12.21
C PHE A 133 17.75 -4.89 11.28
N MET A 134 18.01 -4.51 10.02
CA MET A 134 18.75 -5.31 9.03
C MET A 134 20.00 -4.53 8.59
N PRO A 135 21.23 -5.09 8.72
CA PRO A 135 22.44 -4.41 8.29
C PRO A 135 22.65 -4.50 6.77
N SER A 136 23.21 -3.45 6.18
CA SER A 136 23.58 -3.42 4.76
C SER A 136 24.63 -2.35 4.49
N THR A 137 25.38 -2.50 3.41
CA THR A 137 26.30 -1.47 2.88
C THR A 137 25.56 -0.35 2.11
N ALA A 138 24.27 -0.53 1.81
CA ALA A 138 23.48 0.50 1.15
C ALA A 138 23.52 1.81 1.96
N TRP A 139 23.56 2.95 1.28
CA TRP A 139 23.75 4.30 1.81
C TRP A 139 25.17 4.69 2.22
N ILE A 140 26.11 3.76 2.37
CA ILE A 140 27.52 4.12 2.66
C ILE A 140 28.07 4.96 1.50
N GLY A 141 28.66 6.12 1.84
CA GLY A 141 29.18 7.06 0.85
C GLY A 141 28.13 7.96 0.15
N THR A 142 26.88 7.93 0.61
CA THR A 142 25.80 8.80 0.14
C THR A 142 25.46 9.89 1.17
N ASP A 143 24.60 10.84 0.78
CA ASP A 143 24.09 11.88 1.68
C ASP A 143 22.89 11.43 2.54
N LEU A 144 22.32 10.25 2.28
CA LEU A 144 21.13 9.74 2.95
C LEU A 144 21.26 9.63 4.48
N PRO A 145 22.39 9.20 5.07
CA PRO A 145 22.54 9.21 6.52
C PRO A 145 22.41 10.61 7.17
N ARG A 146 22.68 11.67 6.40
CA ARG A 146 22.46 13.06 6.88
C ARG A 146 20.98 13.46 6.87
N LEU A 147 20.21 12.93 5.94
CA LEU A 147 18.76 13.17 5.84
C LEU A 147 17.97 12.30 6.84
N ARG A 148 18.54 11.17 7.24
CA ARG A 148 17.93 10.19 8.15
C ARG A 148 18.86 9.92 9.37
N PRO A 149 19.04 10.92 10.25
CA PRO A 149 19.92 10.76 11.43
C PRO A 149 19.39 9.75 12.47
N ASP A 150 18.15 9.30 12.32
CA ASP A 150 17.56 8.20 13.08
C ASP A 150 18.15 6.83 12.72
N VAL A 151 18.64 6.67 11.49
CA VAL A 151 19.29 5.43 11.02
C VAL A 151 20.72 5.40 11.52
N LYS A 152 21.10 4.31 12.21
CA LYS A 152 22.40 4.13 12.86
C LYS A 152 23.34 3.27 12.03
N THR A 153 24.60 3.22 12.43
CA THR A 153 25.57 2.27 11.90
C THR A 153 25.88 1.16 12.91
N VAL A 154 26.40 0.05 12.43
CA VAL A 154 26.83 -1.11 13.22
C VAL A 154 28.12 -1.67 12.60
N ILE A 155 29.02 -2.20 13.44
CA ILE A 155 30.19 -2.92 12.94
C ILE A 155 29.82 -4.38 12.73
N ASP A 156 30.08 -4.90 11.53
CA ASP A 156 29.91 -6.32 11.24
C ASP A 156 30.95 -7.12 12.09
N PRO A 157 30.47 -8.02 12.97
CA PRO A 157 31.38 -8.76 13.85
C PRO A 157 32.28 -9.77 13.11
N TYR A 158 32.00 -10.09 11.88
CA TYR A 158 32.74 -11.06 11.06
C TYR A 158 33.80 -10.40 10.16
N SER A 159 33.40 -9.31 9.47
CA SER A 159 34.33 -8.60 8.57
C SER A 159 35.01 -7.40 9.20
N GLY A 160 34.44 -6.82 10.28
CA GLY A 160 34.92 -5.59 10.88
C GLY A 160 34.49 -4.33 10.10
N GLU A 161 33.70 -4.47 9.04
CA GLU A 161 33.22 -3.35 8.22
C GLU A 161 32.06 -2.61 8.89
N GLU A 162 31.96 -1.30 8.63
CA GLU A 162 30.83 -0.50 9.04
C GLU A 162 29.66 -0.72 8.09
N LEU A 163 28.48 -0.98 8.66
CA LEU A 163 27.22 -1.18 7.94
C LEU A 163 26.16 -0.21 8.43
N ILE A 164 25.23 0.15 7.57
CA ILE A 164 24.02 0.87 7.95
C ILE A 164 23.05 -0.13 8.60
N ALA A 165 22.51 0.21 9.77
CA ALA A 165 21.52 -0.57 10.50
C ALA A 165 20.11 -0.03 10.19
N PHE A 166 19.47 -0.55 9.14
CA PHE A 166 18.13 -0.13 8.75
C PHE A 166 17.09 -0.65 9.77
N PRO A 167 16.37 0.25 10.48
CA PRO A 167 15.41 -0.17 11.50
C PRO A 167 14.24 -0.93 10.89
N ALA A 168 13.68 -1.86 11.66
CA ALA A 168 12.43 -2.52 11.29
C ALA A 168 11.33 -1.48 11.06
N ILE A 169 10.49 -1.73 10.05
CA ILE A 169 9.36 -0.87 9.70
C ILE A 169 8.09 -1.53 10.21
N ASP A 170 7.37 -0.83 11.08
CA ASP A 170 6.04 -1.26 11.52
C ASP A 170 4.96 -0.84 10.53
N CYS A 171 3.93 -1.68 10.38
CA CYS A 171 2.77 -1.41 9.54
C CYS A 171 1.51 -1.92 10.24
N ASP A 172 0.60 -0.99 10.56
CA ASP A 172 -0.66 -1.34 11.25
C ASP A 172 -1.67 -1.94 10.27
N VAL A 173 -1.83 -1.32 9.10
CA VAL A 173 -2.81 -1.75 8.09
C VAL A 173 -2.18 -1.76 6.71
N ALA A 174 -2.20 -2.90 6.05
CA ALA A 174 -1.85 -3.02 4.63
C ALA A 174 -3.10 -3.24 3.79
N VAL A 175 -3.19 -2.52 2.68
CA VAL A 175 -4.28 -2.67 1.71
C VAL A 175 -3.71 -2.96 0.34
N LEU A 176 -4.13 -4.06 -0.25
CA LEU A 176 -3.73 -4.49 -1.58
C LEU A 176 -4.96 -4.58 -2.49
N HIS A 177 -4.71 -4.63 -3.79
CA HIS A 177 -5.72 -4.98 -4.77
C HIS A 177 -5.31 -6.24 -5.52
N GLY A 178 -6.21 -7.21 -5.69
CA GLY A 178 -5.97 -8.47 -6.36
C GLY A 178 -6.90 -8.70 -7.54
N LEU A 179 -6.57 -9.69 -8.38
CA LEU A 179 -7.39 -10.11 -9.52
C LEU A 179 -8.58 -10.94 -9.07
N GLU A 180 -8.34 -11.88 -8.17
CA GLU A 180 -9.34 -12.86 -7.72
C GLU A 180 -9.15 -13.17 -6.23
N GLY A 181 -10.27 -13.38 -5.53
CA GLY A 181 -10.31 -13.99 -4.22
C GLY A 181 -11.19 -15.22 -4.23
N ASP A 182 -10.77 -16.29 -3.52
CA ASP A 182 -11.59 -17.49 -3.42
C ASP A 182 -12.25 -17.63 -2.04
N ARG A 183 -13.20 -18.57 -1.93
CA ARG A 183 -13.94 -18.82 -0.67
C ARG A 183 -13.03 -19.32 0.46
N TYR A 184 -11.81 -19.72 0.16
CA TYR A 184 -10.85 -20.18 1.16
C TYR A 184 -9.98 -19.05 1.69
N GLY A 185 -10.10 -17.84 1.12
CA GLY A 185 -9.32 -16.66 1.49
C GLY A 185 -8.00 -16.51 0.75
N ASN A 186 -7.74 -17.32 -0.28
CA ASN A 186 -6.59 -17.09 -1.14
C ASN A 186 -6.85 -15.93 -2.09
N VAL A 187 -5.80 -15.17 -2.44
CA VAL A 187 -5.88 -14.08 -3.39
C VAL A 187 -4.88 -14.28 -4.52
N ARG A 188 -5.32 -14.08 -5.75
CA ARG A 188 -4.44 -14.05 -6.93
C ARG A 188 -4.05 -12.61 -7.26
N LEU A 189 -2.75 -12.36 -7.29
CA LEU A 189 -2.13 -11.13 -7.78
C LEU A 189 -1.50 -11.40 -9.16
N ASN A 190 -1.30 -10.37 -9.96
CA ASN A 190 -0.39 -10.45 -11.11
C ASN A 190 1.08 -10.27 -10.66
N ASN A 191 2.04 -10.34 -11.60
CA ASN A 191 3.46 -10.27 -11.27
C ASN A 191 4.00 -8.84 -11.05
N ASN A 192 3.15 -7.82 -11.04
CA ASN A 192 3.50 -6.45 -10.65
C ASN A 192 3.39 -6.27 -9.13
N LEU A 193 4.27 -6.90 -8.37
CA LEU A 193 4.10 -7.05 -6.92
C LEU A 193 4.67 -5.90 -6.09
N GLY A 194 5.74 -5.24 -6.53
CA GLY A 194 6.48 -4.38 -5.61
C GLY A 194 6.90 -5.16 -4.35
N VAL A 195 6.34 -4.76 -3.20
CA VAL A 195 6.54 -5.44 -1.90
C VAL A 195 5.22 -6.03 -1.35
N ASP A 196 4.27 -6.34 -2.20
CA ASP A 196 2.94 -6.79 -1.78
C ASP A 196 2.98 -8.04 -0.90
N MET A 197 3.82 -9.02 -1.26
CA MET A 197 3.93 -10.24 -0.49
C MET A 197 4.54 -9.98 0.89
N GLU A 198 5.53 -9.11 0.95
CA GLU A 198 6.15 -8.70 2.20
C GLU A 198 5.15 -7.95 3.10
N LEU A 199 4.32 -7.05 2.52
CA LEU A 199 3.28 -6.34 3.26
C LEU A 199 2.27 -7.30 3.91
N VAL A 200 1.92 -8.39 3.23
CA VAL A 200 1.04 -9.43 3.78
C VAL A 200 1.62 -10.06 5.06
N TYR A 201 2.94 -10.26 5.11
CA TYR A 201 3.58 -10.96 6.22
C TYR A 201 4.08 -10.04 7.33
N MET A 202 4.21 -8.74 7.08
CA MET A 202 4.73 -7.81 8.09
C MET A 202 3.68 -6.97 8.80
N SER A 203 2.47 -6.85 8.21
CA SER A 203 1.42 -5.95 8.71
C SER A 203 0.53 -6.61 9.74
N ASP A 204 0.06 -5.82 10.71
CA ASP A 204 -0.82 -6.32 11.78
C ASP A 204 -2.22 -6.65 11.23
N LEU A 205 -2.70 -5.89 10.24
CA LEU A 205 -3.96 -6.10 9.55
C LEU A 205 -3.76 -6.04 8.04
N VAL A 206 -4.26 -7.05 7.31
CA VAL A 206 -4.20 -7.10 5.84
C VAL A 206 -5.61 -7.13 5.26
N ILE A 207 -5.93 -6.17 4.40
CA ILE A 207 -7.18 -6.07 3.65
C ILE A 207 -6.84 -6.20 2.17
N VAL A 208 -7.56 -7.05 1.44
CA VAL A 208 -7.37 -7.16 0.00
C VAL A 208 -8.69 -6.95 -0.73
N THR A 209 -8.73 -5.91 -1.56
CA THR A 209 -9.82 -5.74 -2.53
C THR A 209 -9.56 -6.60 -3.76
N VAL A 210 -10.58 -7.16 -4.40
CA VAL A 210 -10.41 -8.02 -5.56
C VAL A 210 -11.42 -7.71 -6.67
N GLU A 211 -11.00 -7.92 -7.91
CA GLU A 211 -11.83 -7.73 -9.10
C GLU A 211 -12.96 -8.77 -9.17
N ARG A 212 -12.68 -10.02 -8.78
CA ARG A 212 -13.62 -11.14 -8.91
C ARG A 212 -13.57 -12.08 -7.71
N ILE A 213 -14.73 -12.66 -7.40
CA ILE A 213 -14.87 -13.80 -6.48
C ILE A 213 -14.91 -15.05 -7.31
N VAL A 214 -14.08 -16.03 -6.98
CA VAL A 214 -14.03 -17.35 -7.65
C VAL A 214 -14.20 -18.50 -6.65
N GLU A 215 -14.68 -19.63 -7.11
CA GLU A 215 -14.83 -20.81 -6.25
C GLU A 215 -13.45 -21.28 -5.72
N LYS A 216 -12.45 -21.32 -6.60
CA LYS A 216 -11.08 -21.72 -6.27
C LYS A 216 -10.10 -21.10 -7.25
N ILE A 217 -9.05 -20.49 -6.73
CA ILE A 217 -8.00 -19.90 -7.55
C ILE A 217 -7.23 -21.00 -8.29
N GLN A 218 -7.03 -20.77 -9.59
CA GLN A 218 -6.17 -21.60 -10.44
C GLN A 218 -4.76 -20.97 -10.49
N LYS A 219 -3.73 -21.81 -10.25
CA LYS A 219 -2.34 -21.36 -10.40
C LYS A 219 -2.04 -21.05 -11.86
N SER A 220 -1.36 -19.93 -12.08
CA SER A 220 -0.86 -19.50 -13.39
C SER A 220 0.60 -19.08 -13.26
N ALA A 221 1.38 -19.24 -14.33
CA ALA A 221 2.77 -18.77 -14.38
C ALA A 221 2.87 -17.25 -14.28
N ASP A 222 1.83 -16.54 -14.70
CA ASP A 222 1.78 -15.06 -14.73
C ASP A 222 1.16 -14.45 -13.48
N SER A 223 1.11 -15.19 -12.36
CA SER A 223 0.48 -14.74 -11.14
C SER A 223 1.17 -15.26 -9.89
N SER A 224 1.04 -14.48 -8.82
CA SER A 224 1.41 -14.84 -7.47
C SER A 224 0.15 -15.04 -6.63
N ILE A 225 0.23 -15.91 -5.62
CA ILE A 225 -0.89 -16.21 -4.74
C ILE A 225 -0.51 -15.80 -3.31
N VAL A 226 -1.34 -14.95 -2.72
CA VAL A 226 -1.38 -14.74 -1.27
C VAL A 226 -2.20 -15.89 -0.70
N PRO A 227 -1.58 -16.82 0.04
CA PRO A 227 -2.31 -17.95 0.62
C PRO A 227 -3.13 -17.50 1.83
N ALA A 228 -4.28 -18.12 2.05
CA ALA A 228 -5.02 -17.96 3.30
C ALA A 228 -4.20 -18.54 4.48
N PRO A 229 -4.23 -17.91 5.66
CA PRO A 229 -4.95 -16.70 6.06
C PRO A 229 -4.11 -15.41 5.91
N GLY A 230 -3.35 -15.23 4.83
CA GLY A 230 -2.50 -14.07 4.61
C GLY A 230 -3.28 -12.75 4.57
N ALA A 231 -4.53 -12.74 4.10
CA ALA A 231 -5.44 -11.61 4.23
C ALA A 231 -6.45 -11.88 5.36
N ALA A 232 -6.63 -10.89 6.26
CA ALA A 232 -7.68 -10.96 7.27
C ALA A 232 -9.05 -10.72 6.65
N TYR A 233 -9.14 -9.75 5.74
CA TYR A 233 -10.37 -9.37 5.07
C TYR A 233 -10.23 -9.33 3.56
N LEU A 234 -11.24 -9.85 2.86
CA LEU A 234 -11.42 -9.71 1.42
C LEU A 234 -12.62 -8.84 1.11
N VAL A 235 -12.50 -8.03 0.07
CA VAL A 235 -13.53 -7.09 -0.38
C VAL A 235 -13.74 -7.23 -1.88
N HIS A 236 -14.96 -7.49 -2.31
CA HIS A 236 -15.29 -7.47 -3.73
C HIS A 236 -15.37 -6.03 -4.22
N ALA A 237 -14.47 -5.64 -5.12
CA ALA A 237 -14.37 -4.29 -5.65
C ALA A 237 -14.03 -4.32 -7.15
N PRO A 238 -15.00 -4.64 -8.02
CA PRO A 238 -14.80 -4.65 -9.47
C PRO A 238 -14.28 -3.31 -9.97
N ARG A 239 -13.28 -3.33 -10.85
CA ARG A 239 -12.55 -2.13 -11.30
C ARG A 239 -11.93 -1.33 -10.15
N GLY A 240 -11.60 -2.01 -9.06
CA GLY A 240 -11.13 -1.39 -7.83
C GLY A 240 -9.76 -0.72 -7.93
N ALA A 241 -8.96 -1.05 -8.95
CA ALA A 241 -7.72 -0.35 -9.23
C ALA A 241 -7.86 0.84 -10.19
N TRP A 242 -8.99 1.00 -10.90
CA TRP A 242 -9.17 2.09 -11.86
C TRP A 242 -8.99 3.47 -11.19
N PRO A 243 -8.24 4.43 -11.80
CA PRO A 243 -7.71 4.51 -13.15
C PRO A 243 -6.34 3.85 -13.36
N THR A 244 -5.72 3.27 -12.32
CA THR A 244 -4.51 2.47 -12.49
C THR A 244 -4.84 1.16 -13.23
N SER A 245 -3.85 0.49 -13.78
CA SER A 245 -4.12 -0.77 -14.47
C SER A 245 -4.42 -1.90 -13.49
N CYS A 246 -5.14 -2.91 -13.97
CA CYS A 246 -5.23 -4.22 -13.34
C CYS A 246 -5.09 -5.29 -14.44
N TYR A 247 -3.86 -5.46 -14.94
CA TYR A 247 -3.58 -6.42 -16.02
C TYR A 247 -3.83 -7.86 -15.54
N PRO A 248 -4.47 -8.72 -16.33
CA PRO A 248 -4.85 -8.53 -17.75
C PRO A 248 -6.24 -7.88 -17.96
N ASP A 249 -6.98 -7.52 -16.92
CA ASP A 249 -8.37 -7.11 -17.02
C ASP A 249 -8.53 -5.75 -17.71
N TYR A 250 -7.66 -4.78 -17.37
CA TYR A 250 -7.66 -3.45 -18.01
C TYR A 250 -6.32 -2.73 -17.88
N ALA A 251 -6.06 -1.86 -18.85
CA ALA A 251 -4.89 -0.99 -18.88
C ALA A 251 -5.10 0.27 -18.03
N VAL A 252 -4.01 1.06 -17.87
CA VAL A 252 -4.04 2.39 -17.26
C VAL A 252 -4.97 3.30 -18.07
N ALA A 253 -5.85 4.03 -17.39
CA ALA A 253 -6.74 5.02 -18.00
C ALA A 253 -6.02 6.38 -18.11
N GLY A 254 -5.14 6.53 -19.12
CA GLY A 254 -4.29 7.71 -19.27
C GLY A 254 -5.06 9.03 -19.31
N GLU A 255 -6.23 9.06 -19.96
CA GLU A 255 -7.08 10.25 -20.01
C GLU A 255 -7.53 10.71 -18.60
N GLU A 256 -7.79 9.78 -17.68
CA GLU A 256 -8.14 10.13 -16.30
C GLU A 256 -6.94 10.68 -15.53
N PHE A 257 -5.75 10.13 -15.74
CA PHE A 257 -4.53 10.69 -15.17
C PHE A 257 -4.27 12.12 -15.64
N MET A 258 -4.40 12.38 -16.95
CA MET A 258 -4.26 13.73 -17.49
C MET A 258 -5.30 14.68 -16.91
N ARG A 259 -6.56 14.25 -16.82
CA ARG A 259 -7.63 15.04 -16.20
C ARG A 259 -7.34 15.38 -14.74
N TYR A 260 -6.81 14.42 -13.99
CA TYR A 260 -6.37 14.63 -12.61
C TYR A 260 -5.27 15.68 -12.51
N VAL A 261 -4.20 15.51 -13.28
CA VAL A 261 -3.05 16.44 -13.30
C VAL A 261 -3.49 17.85 -13.67
N ASP A 262 -4.31 17.99 -14.74
CA ASP A 262 -4.82 19.27 -15.20
C ASP A 262 -5.71 19.95 -14.13
N ALA A 263 -6.58 19.19 -13.48
CA ALA A 263 -7.43 19.69 -12.40
C ALA A 263 -6.60 20.20 -11.23
N CYS A 264 -5.60 19.46 -10.78
CA CYS A 264 -4.73 19.85 -9.67
C CYS A 264 -3.90 21.10 -10.02
N ASN A 265 -3.29 21.15 -11.21
CA ASN A 265 -2.50 22.28 -11.66
C ASN A 265 -3.35 23.54 -11.83
N GLY A 266 -4.63 23.41 -12.14
CA GLY A 266 -5.61 24.48 -12.22
C GLY A 266 -6.21 24.88 -10.86
N GLY A 267 -5.77 24.31 -9.73
CA GLY A 267 -6.32 24.57 -8.39
C GLY A 267 -7.69 23.92 -8.15
N GLY A 268 -8.11 22.99 -8.99
CA GLY A 268 -9.41 22.33 -8.95
C GLY A 268 -9.45 20.97 -8.24
N PHE A 269 -8.46 20.63 -7.40
CA PHE A 269 -8.38 19.34 -6.71
C PHE A 269 -9.66 18.99 -5.94
N GLU A 270 -10.22 19.93 -5.14
CA GLU A 270 -11.42 19.67 -4.35
C GLU A 270 -12.64 19.36 -5.22
N ALA A 271 -12.79 20.07 -6.33
CA ALA A 271 -13.88 19.81 -7.27
C ALA A 271 -13.72 18.44 -7.97
N TYR A 272 -12.48 18.10 -8.34
CA TYR A 272 -12.16 16.81 -8.92
C TYR A 272 -12.46 15.68 -7.93
N LEU A 273 -11.94 15.78 -6.70
CA LEU A 273 -12.18 14.79 -5.65
C LEU A 273 -13.68 14.66 -5.33
N GLY A 274 -14.38 15.78 -5.19
CA GLY A 274 -15.83 15.79 -4.97
C GLY A 274 -16.59 15.03 -6.05
N GLY A 275 -16.21 15.22 -7.32
CA GLY A 275 -16.78 14.47 -8.45
C GLY A 275 -16.50 12.96 -8.40
N LEU A 276 -15.31 12.54 -7.92
CA LEU A 276 -14.99 11.13 -7.72
C LEU A 276 -15.83 10.50 -6.60
N LEU A 277 -15.97 11.21 -5.47
CA LEU A 277 -16.67 10.68 -4.29
C LEU A 277 -18.19 10.58 -4.49
N GLN A 278 -18.76 11.37 -5.41
CA GLN A 278 -20.18 11.28 -5.78
C GLN A 278 -20.50 10.08 -6.68
N LYS A 279 -19.51 9.56 -7.41
CA LYS A 279 -19.71 8.35 -8.22
C LYS A 279 -19.87 7.17 -7.26
N GLN A 280 -21.01 6.49 -7.33
CA GLN A 280 -21.17 5.23 -6.60
C GLN A 280 -20.13 4.22 -7.11
N PRO A 281 -19.54 3.39 -6.22
CA PRO A 281 -18.79 2.22 -6.68
C PRO A 281 -19.71 1.41 -7.61
N PRO A 282 -19.17 0.75 -8.64
CA PRO A 282 -19.99 -0.08 -9.53
C PRO A 282 -20.81 -1.05 -8.66
N ALA A 283 -22.12 -1.06 -8.89
CA ALA A 283 -23.06 -1.89 -8.13
C ALA A 283 -22.56 -3.35 -8.15
N GLU A 284 -22.60 -4.01 -7.01
CA GLU A 284 -22.35 -5.45 -6.92
C GLU A 284 -23.23 -6.15 -7.96
N ALA A 285 -22.62 -6.76 -8.96
CA ALA A 285 -23.32 -7.71 -9.81
C ALA A 285 -23.77 -8.83 -8.89
N GLY A 286 -25.08 -8.90 -8.67
CA GLY A 286 -25.71 -9.70 -7.64
C GLY A 286 -25.04 -11.07 -7.46
N ALA A 287 -24.73 -11.39 -6.22
CA ALA A 287 -24.38 -12.74 -5.85
C ALA A 287 -25.45 -13.66 -6.40
N ALA A 288 -25.11 -14.46 -7.41
CA ALA A 288 -25.97 -15.50 -7.90
C ALA A 288 -26.26 -16.43 -6.71
N GLN A 289 -27.49 -16.30 -6.18
CA GLN A 289 -28.05 -17.30 -5.27
C GLN A 289 -28.14 -18.60 -6.05
N GLY A 290 -27.39 -19.59 -5.67
CA GLY A 290 -27.42 -20.94 -6.20
C GLY A 290 -26.74 -21.88 -5.21
#